data_5bd0ad0a422333a3021b4dd2ed621bd8
#
_entry.id   5bd0ad0a422333a3021b4dd2ed621bd8
#
_cell.length_a   1.000
_cell.length_b   1.000
_cell.length_c   1.000
_cell.angle_alpha   90.00
_cell.angle_beta   90.00
_cell.angle_gamma   90.00
#
_symmetry.space_group_name_H-M   'P 1'
#
loop_
_entity.id
_entity.type
_entity.pdbx_description
1 polymer ?
#
loop_
_entity_poly.entity_id
_entity_poly.type
_entity_poly.pdbx_seq_one_letter_code
_entity_poly.pdbx_strand_id
1 'polypeptide(L)'
;MRRLAMIVLAAAAGLAGLGLLSRPAGASAPPGSTVTTSNTNNAKDLAPVNVIQVSGLIDEILIDKITTSLHDAESDGSQAVVLQINSQGSVVGRERLAHLVEVLRDSTLPIGIWVGPSGASLTGTAGQLMAVADATGMAPGATIGDFGTPLTVTGVTIDFGAATDRLRDHTMGFQEARTTGALKLHTTDEGVPAIKNMVLGMNGLVARNHTLTTINVTRADDGSTQNNLTLVRFFKLGLLNQLLHTASSPAVAYLLFIVGMALLIFEFYTAGVGVAGVVGAACIILSAYGLGSLPTRGWALAALIISMLAFAIDVQVGIPRFWTGVGITLFAIGSWFLYRDVLGADLRPSWITLIAGIGGIVLTFVVGMPSMVRTRFATPTVGREWMIGEMGTALADIGPEGIAEVSGARWRARTNRSTPISAGQILRVVAIDGVTLEVEPEEGGAKDYREMRKKRGAGDQPDPDVETDLEPVNPVDAQS
;
A
#
# COMPACT_ATOMS: atom_id res chain seq x y z
N MET A 1 1.73 23.23 -12.05
CA MET A 1 2.01 22.93 -10.64
C MET A 1 0.81 22.40 -9.85
N ARG A 2 -0.41 22.99 -9.93
CA ARG A 2 -1.60 22.47 -9.22
C ARG A 2 -2.05 21.06 -9.62
N ARG A 3 -1.84 20.62 -10.86
CA ARG A 3 -2.28 19.30 -11.35
C ARG A 3 -1.35 18.13 -10.92
N LEU A 4 -0.06 18.35 -10.76
CA LEU A 4 0.88 17.32 -10.28
C LEU A 4 0.78 17.10 -8.76
N ALA A 5 0.57 18.18 -8.00
CA ALA A 5 0.30 18.10 -6.56
C ALA A 5 -1.00 17.34 -6.27
N MET A 6 -2.02 17.46 -7.13
CA MET A 6 -3.25 16.66 -7.02
C MET A 6 -3.04 15.17 -7.30
N ILE A 7 -2.12 14.80 -8.18
CA ILE A 7 -1.85 13.38 -8.49
C ILE A 7 -1.10 12.71 -7.33
N VAL A 8 -0.15 13.39 -6.71
CA VAL A 8 0.57 12.86 -5.53
C VAL A 8 -0.33 12.82 -4.30
N LEU A 9 -1.21 13.83 -4.13
CA LEU A 9 -2.21 13.83 -3.05
C LEU A 9 -3.29 12.77 -3.28
N ALA A 10 -3.68 12.50 -4.53
CA ALA A 10 -4.63 11.44 -4.89
C ALA A 10 -4.05 10.04 -4.68
N ALA A 11 -2.75 9.84 -4.89
CA ALA A 11 -2.08 8.57 -4.59
C ALA A 11 -1.97 8.32 -3.07
N ALA A 12 -1.71 9.36 -2.27
CA ALA A 12 -1.71 9.26 -0.81
C ALA A 12 -3.12 9.09 -0.23
N ALA A 13 -4.14 9.73 -0.82
CA ALA A 13 -5.55 9.58 -0.43
C ALA A 13 -6.13 8.23 -0.88
N GLY A 14 -5.64 7.64 -1.98
CA GLY A 14 -6.05 6.32 -2.45
C GLY A 14 -5.65 5.18 -1.52
N LEU A 15 -4.53 5.30 -0.81
CA LEU A 15 -4.10 4.33 0.21
C LEU A 15 -4.90 4.43 1.51
N ALA A 16 -5.43 5.61 1.85
CA ALA A 16 -6.32 5.81 2.98
C ALA A 16 -7.80 5.44 2.68
N GLY A 17 -8.19 5.39 1.40
CA GLY A 17 -9.57 5.16 0.96
C GLY A 17 -10.01 3.70 0.88
N LEU A 18 -9.09 2.74 0.91
CA LEU A 18 -9.41 1.30 0.84
C LEU A 18 -9.94 0.71 2.17
N GLY A 19 -9.93 1.49 3.25
CA GLY A 19 -10.46 1.09 4.56
C GLY A 19 -11.84 1.67 4.94
N LEU A 20 -12.44 2.52 4.11
CA LEU A 20 -13.63 3.32 4.48
C LEU A 20 -14.93 3.00 3.71
N LEU A 21 -14.99 1.90 2.96
CA LEU A 21 -16.19 1.51 2.20
C LEU A 21 -16.98 0.35 2.84
N SER A 22 -17.19 0.41 4.15
CA SER A 22 -18.27 -0.35 4.78
C SER A 22 -18.89 0.43 5.94
N ARG A 23 -19.55 1.55 5.61
CA ARG A 23 -20.61 2.08 6.49
C ARG A 23 -21.88 1.32 6.17
N PRO A 24 -22.51 0.62 7.13
CA PRO A 24 -23.89 0.20 6.97
C PRO A 24 -24.74 1.46 6.91
N ALA A 25 -25.57 1.57 5.87
CA ALA A 25 -26.59 2.59 5.76
C ALA A 25 -27.50 2.51 7.01
N GLY A 26 -27.53 3.56 7.79
CA GLY A 26 -28.47 3.71 8.88
C GLY A 26 -29.87 3.80 8.30
N ALA A 27 -30.66 2.77 8.50
CA ALA A 27 -32.12 2.83 8.31
C ALA A 27 -32.68 3.80 9.33
N SER A 28 -33.19 4.93 8.89
CA SER A 28 -34.02 5.84 9.68
C SER A 28 -35.33 5.11 10.04
N ALA A 29 -35.55 4.89 11.31
CA ALA A 29 -36.81 4.38 11.83
C ALA A 29 -37.92 5.44 11.67
N PRO A 30 -39.12 5.06 11.26
CA PRO A 30 -40.26 5.98 11.23
C PRO A 30 -40.68 6.37 12.66
N PRO A 31 -41.16 7.59 12.92
CA PRO A 31 -41.63 8.01 14.22
C PRO A 31 -43.04 7.45 14.48
N GLY A 32 -43.17 6.78 15.59
CA GLY A 32 -44.49 6.47 16.17
C GLY A 32 -44.82 4.99 16.25
N SER A 33 -44.21 4.29 17.19
CA SER A 33 -44.80 3.10 17.79
C SER A 33 -44.61 3.21 19.30
N THR A 34 -45.69 3.43 20.00
CA THR A 34 -45.81 3.29 21.46
C THR A 34 -45.28 1.92 21.86
N VAL A 35 -44.13 1.89 22.51
CA VAL A 35 -43.62 0.68 23.16
C VAL A 35 -44.55 0.35 24.30
N THR A 36 -45.46 -0.59 24.07
CA THR A 36 -46.17 -1.27 25.13
C THR A 36 -45.13 -2.09 25.89
N THR A 37 -44.82 -1.68 27.10
CA THR A 37 -44.02 -2.45 28.06
C THR A 37 -44.81 -3.70 28.40
N SER A 38 -44.67 -4.76 27.62
CA SER A 38 -45.11 -6.09 28.02
C SER A 38 -44.13 -6.64 29.06
N ASN A 39 -44.65 -7.00 30.19
CA ASN A 39 -44.00 -7.69 31.29
C ASN A 39 -43.06 -8.80 30.77
N THR A 40 -41.79 -8.54 30.88
CA THR A 40 -40.75 -9.55 30.64
C THR A 40 -40.71 -10.50 31.82
N ASN A 41 -41.50 -11.56 31.75
CA ASN A 41 -41.32 -12.69 32.64
C ASN A 41 -39.93 -13.31 32.41
N ASN A 42 -39.02 -13.05 33.35
CA ASN A 42 -37.82 -13.84 33.70
C ASN A 42 -37.19 -14.68 32.56
N ALA A 43 -36.75 -14.05 31.47
CA ALA A 43 -35.68 -14.59 30.68
C ALA A 43 -34.42 -14.46 31.54
N LYS A 44 -33.90 -15.58 32.07
CA LYS A 44 -32.64 -15.64 32.78
C LYS A 44 -31.60 -15.07 31.80
N ASP A 45 -31.00 -13.92 32.12
CA ASP A 45 -29.96 -13.34 31.29
C ASP A 45 -28.81 -14.36 31.17
N LEU A 46 -28.67 -14.93 29.97
CA LEU A 46 -27.59 -15.90 29.72
C LEU A 46 -26.29 -15.16 29.72
N ALA A 47 -25.27 -15.74 30.35
CA ALA A 47 -23.93 -15.19 30.32
C ALA A 47 -23.44 -15.02 28.85
N PRO A 48 -22.75 -13.95 28.51
CA PRO A 48 -22.38 -13.65 27.14
C PRO A 48 -21.30 -14.62 26.61
N VAL A 49 -21.20 -14.70 25.28
CA VAL A 49 -20.09 -15.33 24.58
C VAL A 49 -19.21 -14.25 23.99
N ASN A 50 -17.93 -14.28 24.32
CA ASN A 50 -16.97 -13.31 23.81
C ASN A 50 -16.33 -13.81 22.52
N VAL A 51 -16.33 -12.97 21.47
CA VAL A 51 -15.70 -13.26 20.17
C VAL A 51 -14.50 -12.37 19.98
N ILE A 52 -13.33 -12.99 19.87
CA ILE A 52 -12.06 -12.31 19.60
C ILE A 52 -11.76 -12.44 18.12
N GLN A 53 -11.66 -11.32 17.41
CA GLN A 53 -11.34 -11.31 15.99
C GLN A 53 -9.83 -11.34 15.78
N VAL A 54 -9.35 -12.36 15.06
CA VAL A 54 -7.93 -12.59 14.71
C VAL A 54 -7.83 -12.62 13.19
N SER A 55 -7.31 -11.57 12.59
CA SER A 55 -7.18 -11.44 11.12
C SER A 55 -5.76 -11.04 10.74
N GLY A 56 -5.24 -11.60 9.65
CA GLY A 56 -3.87 -11.38 9.20
C GLY A 56 -2.87 -12.36 9.82
N LEU A 57 -1.58 -12.05 9.72
CA LEU A 57 -0.53 -12.87 10.32
C LEU A 57 -0.55 -12.74 11.84
N ILE A 58 -0.40 -13.84 12.55
CA ILE A 58 -0.34 -13.80 14.01
C ILE A 58 1.01 -13.22 14.43
N ASP A 59 0.94 -12.02 15.00
CA ASP A 59 2.04 -11.26 15.55
C ASP A 59 1.91 -11.14 17.08
N GLU A 60 2.88 -10.48 17.72
CA GLU A 60 2.87 -10.26 19.19
C GLU A 60 1.63 -9.48 19.65
N ILE A 61 1.16 -8.51 18.86
CA ILE A 61 -0.03 -7.71 19.20
C ILE A 61 -1.28 -8.57 19.29
N LEU A 62 -1.45 -9.50 18.34
CA LEU A 62 -2.58 -10.43 18.35
C LEU A 62 -2.49 -11.42 19.50
N ILE A 63 -1.30 -11.95 19.80
CA ILE A 63 -1.09 -12.85 20.96
C ILE A 63 -1.47 -12.14 22.27
N ASP A 64 -0.95 -10.94 22.49
CA ASP A 64 -1.26 -10.16 23.68
C ASP A 64 -2.75 -9.81 23.76
N LYS A 65 -3.38 -9.50 22.62
CA LYS A 65 -4.83 -9.26 22.57
C LYS A 65 -5.65 -10.50 22.92
N ILE A 66 -5.27 -11.66 22.37
CA ILE A 66 -5.97 -12.93 22.69
C ILE A 66 -5.86 -13.21 24.19
N THR A 67 -4.65 -13.12 24.74
CA THR A 67 -4.37 -13.41 26.15
C THR A 67 -5.14 -12.46 27.05
N THR A 68 -5.06 -11.14 26.81
CA THR A 68 -5.77 -10.13 27.60
C THR A 68 -7.30 -10.31 27.50
N SER A 69 -7.82 -10.50 26.27
CA SER A 69 -9.27 -10.66 26.10
C SER A 69 -9.79 -11.95 26.69
N LEU A 70 -8.98 -13.01 26.76
CA LEU A 70 -9.33 -14.26 27.44
C LEU A 70 -9.45 -14.02 28.96
N HIS A 71 -8.48 -13.35 29.56
CA HIS A 71 -8.51 -13.01 30.97
C HIS A 71 -9.67 -12.07 31.34
N ASP A 72 -9.93 -11.07 30.47
CA ASP A 72 -11.09 -10.19 30.64
C ASP A 72 -12.41 -10.99 30.59
N ALA A 73 -12.53 -11.96 29.67
CA ALA A 73 -13.70 -12.82 29.56
C ALA A 73 -13.91 -13.69 30.80
N GLU A 74 -12.84 -14.22 31.38
CA GLU A 74 -12.87 -14.99 32.63
C GLU A 74 -13.35 -14.13 33.80
N SER A 75 -12.86 -12.89 33.91
CA SER A 75 -13.23 -11.96 34.97
C SER A 75 -14.65 -11.40 34.81
N ASP A 76 -15.13 -11.21 33.59
CA ASP A 76 -16.44 -10.66 33.24
C ASP A 76 -17.59 -11.68 33.37
N GLY A 77 -17.28 -12.93 33.74
CA GLY A 77 -18.26 -14.00 33.86
C GLY A 77 -18.90 -14.45 32.54
N SER A 78 -18.14 -14.38 31.45
CA SER A 78 -18.55 -14.94 30.16
C SER A 78 -18.65 -16.46 30.24
N GLN A 79 -19.51 -17.07 29.42
CA GLN A 79 -19.66 -18.53 29.44
C GLN A 79 -18.69 -19.25 28.47
N ALA A 80 -18.20 -18.58 27.46
CA ALA A 80 -17.24 -19.13 26.48
C ALA A 80 -16.54 -18.01 25.74
N VAL A 81 -15.38 -18.35 25.15
CA VAL A 81 -14.64 -17.49 24.21
C VAL A 81 -14.56 -18.18 22.85
N VAL A 82 -14.84 -17.42 21.78
CA VAL A 82 -14.68 -17.90 20.40
C VAL A 82 -13.62 -17.06 19.70
N LEU A 83 -12.57 -17.70 19.22
CA LEU A 83 -11.60 -17.09 18.33
C LEU A 83 -12.12 -17.18 16.90
N GLN A 84 -12.48 -16.04 16.31
CA GLN A 84 -12.78 -15.93 14.89
C GLN A 84 -11.47 -15.70 14.15
N ILE A 85 -10.98 -16.71 13.41
CA ILE A 85 -9.65 -16.68 12.83
C ILE A 85 -9.72 -16.64 11.31
N ASN A 86 -8.93 -15.71 10.73
CA ASN A 86 -8.56 -15.67 9.32
C ASN A 86 -7.07 -15.32 9.24
N SER A 87 -6.20 -16.31 9.22
CA SER A 87 -4.75 -16.13 9.28
C SER A 87 -4.03 -17.12 8.37
N GLN A 88 -3.07 -16.60 7.60
CA GLN A 88 -2.21 -17.40 6.74
C GLN A 88 -0.89 -17.80 7.41
N GLY A 89 -0.79 -17.75 8.73
CA GLY A 89 0.40 -18.15 9.46
C GLY A 89 0.76 -17.21 10.60
N SER A 90 1.94 -17.43 11.16
CA SER A 90 2.45 -16.67 12.31
C SER A 90 3.86 -16.19 12.01
N VAL A 91 4.15 -14.94 12.39
CA VAL A 91 5.49 -14.34 12.31
C VAL A 91 6.23 -14.37 13.64
N VAL A 92 5.56 -14.80 14.71
CA VAL A 92 6.19 -14.98 16.03
C VAL A 92 6.94 -16.31 16.12
N GLY A 93 7.88 -16.37 17.06
CA GLY A 93 8.63 -17.60 17.32
C GLY A 93 7.75 -18.74 17.82
N ARG A 94 8.19 -19.99 17.54
CA ARG A 94 7.46 -21.20 17.96
C ARG A 94 7.22 -21.28 19.47
N GLU A 95 8.16 -20.81 20.28
CA GLU A 95 8.04 -20.78 21.74
C GLU A 95 6.90 -19.86 22.19
N ARG A 96 6.78 -18.68 21.57
CA ARG A 96 5.73 -17.71 21.89
C ARG A 96 4.34 -18.26 21.52
N LEU A 97 4.27 -18.96 20.38
CA LEU A 97 3.02 -19.62 19.94
C LEU A 97 2.69 -20.82 20.83
N ALA A 98 3.70 -21.60 21.25
CA ALA A 98 3.52 -22.69 22.23
C ALA A 98 2.97 -22.16 23.56
N HIS A 99 3.48 -21.01 24.04
CA HIS A 99 2.94 -20.37 25.22
C HIS A 99 1.46 -19.93 25.04
N LEU A 100 1.08 -19.43 23.86
CA LEU A 100 -0.32 -19.13 23.59
C LEU A 100 -1.19 -20.41 23.65
N VAL A 101 -0.70 -21.54 23.15
CA VAL A 101 -1.38 -22.85 23.27
C VAL A 101 -1.58 -23.22 24.74
N GLU A 102 -0.56 -23.01 25.60
CA GLU A 102 -0.67 -23.22 27.06
C GLU A 102 -1.73 -22.32 27.68
N VAL A 103 -1.73 -21.04 27.38
CA VAL A 103 -2.73 -20.07 27.86
C VAL A 103 -4.15 -20.49 27.48
N LEU A 104 -4.36 -20.90 26.23
CA LEU A 104 -5.67 -21.40 25.76
C LEU A 104 -6.08 -22.72 26.44
N ARG A 105 -5.12 -23.64 26.67
CA ARG A 105 -5.38 -24.90 27.39
C ARG A 105 -5.80 -24.65 28.83
N ASP A 106 -5.09 -23.75 29.51
CA ASP A 106 -5.24 -23.52 30.94
C ASP A 106 -6.40 -22.58 31.29
N SER A 107 -7.07 -22.00 30.26
CA SER A 107 -8.27 -21.19 30.47
C SER A 107 -9.37 -21.97 31.19
N THR A 108 -10.09 -21.29 32.07
CA THR A 108 -11.25 -21.83 32.77
C THR A 108 -12.48 -21.91 31.87
N LEU A 109 -12.55 -21.07 30.85
CA LEU A 109 -13.68 -20.98 29.94
C LEU A 109 -13.53 -21.92 28.74
N PRO A 110 -14.62 -22.53 28.24
CA PRO A 110 -14.63 -23.25 26.98
C PRO A 110 -14.20 -22.37 25.82
N ILE A 111 -13.28 -22.89 25.00
CA ILE A 111 -12.69 -22.19 23.85
C ILE A 111 -13.26 -22.76 22.55
N GLY A 112 -13.89 -21.90 21.76
CA GLY A 112 -14.25 -22.19 20.38
C GLY A 112 -13.27 -21.59 19.40
N ILE A 113 -12.96 -22.31 18.31
CA ILE A 113 -12.21 -21.74 17.17
C ILE A 113 -13.10 -21.87 15.93
N TRP A 114 -13.38 -20.72 15.32
CA TRP A 114 -14.11 -20.63 14.07
C TRP A 114 -13.25 -20.03 12.97
N VAL A 115 -12.94 -20.85 11.95
CA VAL A 115 -12.23 -20.40 10.76
C VAL A 115 -13.26 -19.75 9.82
N GLY A 116 -13.28 -18.45 9.80
CA GLY A 116 -14.30 -17.69 9.09
C GLY A 116 -13.96 -16.19 8.98
N PRO A 117 -14.68 -15.48 8.13
CA PRO A 117 -15.84 -15.86 7.30
C PRO A 117 -15.51 -16.73 6.09
N SER A 118 -16.46 -16.92 5.16
CA SER A 118 -16.23 -17.68 3.92
C SER A 118 -14.99 -17.21 3.17
N GLY A 119 -14.17 -18.15 2.73
CA GLY A 119 -12.88 -17.88 2.10
C GLY A 119 -11.74 -17.58 3.09
N ALA A 120 -12.00 -17.65 4.41
CA ALA A 120 -10.95 -17.53 5.42
C ALA A 120 -9.98 -18.71 5.37
N SER A 121 -8.77 -18.49 5.86
CA SER A 121 -7.76 -19.55 6.00
C SER A 121 -7.20 -19.57 7.41
N LEU A 122 -6.79 -20.75 7.86
CA LEU A 122 -5.96 -20.92 9.04
C LEU A 122 -4.84 -21.89 8.70
N THR A 123 -3.70 -21.35 8.34
CA THR A 123 -2.54 -22.10 7.86
C THR A 123 -1.31 -21.86 8.72
N GLY A 124 -0.28 -22.68 8.47
CA GLY A 124 0.97 -22.62 9.21
C GLY A 124 0.86 -23.05 10.66
N THR A 125 1.91 -22.81 11.43
CA THR A 125 1.99 -23.25 12.84
C THR A 125 0.84 -22.73 13.71
N ALA A 126 0.22 -21.59 13.31
CA ALA A 126 -0.92 -21.02 13.99
C ALA A 126 -2.17 -21.93 14.00
N GLY A 127 -2.33 -22.78 13.00
CA GLY A 127 -3.44 -23.73 12.96
C GLY A 127 -3.42 -24.77 14.07
N GLN A 128 -2.28 -25.00 14.70
CA GLN A 128 -2.14 -25.92 15.83
C GLN A 128 -2.91 -25.46 17.09
N LEU A 129 -3.32 -24.17 17.16
CA LEU A 129 -4.23 -23.69 18.20
C LEU A 129 -5.56 -24.47 18.25
N MET A 130 -5.99 -25.03 17.11
CA MET A 130 -7.22 -25.82 17.04
C MET A 130 -7.17 -27.09 17.91
N ALA A 131 -5.98 -27.63 18.19
CA ALA A 131 -5.82 -28.87 18.98
C ALA A 131 -6.38 -28.70 20.40
N VAL A 132 -6.21 -27.51 21.02
CA VAL A 132 -6.65 -27.22 22.39
C VAL A 132 -8.01 -26.59 22.49
N ALA A 133 -8.65 -26.28 21.38
CA ALA A 133 -10.02 -25.77 21.38
C ALA A 133 -11.04 -26.86 21.73
N ASP A 134 -12.07 -26.51 22.47
CA ASP A 134 -13.16 -27.43 22.86
C ASP A 134 -14.18 -27.60 21.74
N ALA A 135 -14.33 -26.56 20.90
CA ALA A 135 -15.17 -26.57 19.71
C ALA A 135 -14.43 -26.00 18.52
N THR A 136 -14.48 -26.67 17.39
CA THR A 136 -13.86 -26.15 16.14
C THR A 136 -14.89 -26.18 15.02
N GLY A 137 -15.00 -25.07 14.26
CA GLY A 137 -15.90 -24.95 13.13
C GLY A 137 -15.24 -24.18 11.97
N MET A 138 -15.72 -24.42 10.76
CA MET A 138 -15.24 -23.73 9.55
C MET A 138 -16.42 -23.17 8.77
N ALA A 139 -16.21 -21.99 8.19
CA ALA A 139 -17.13 -21.43 7.21
C ALA A 139 -17.02 -22.16 5.85
N PRO A 140 -18.05 -22.14 5.02
CA PRO A 140 -18.00 -22.65 3.65
C PRO A 140 -16.88 -21.95 2.87
N GLY A 141 -16.09 -22.72 2.12
CA GLY A 141 -14.94 -22.21 1.37
C GLY A 141 -13.72 -21.79 2.20
N ALA A 142 -13.76 -21.98 3.53
CA ALA A 142 -12.58 -21.81 4.37
C ALA A 142 -11.62 -23.01 4.23
N THR A 143 -10.34 -22.76 4.50
CA THR A 143 -9.27 -23.77 4.41
C THR A 143 -8.42 -23.81 5.69
N ILE A 144 -7.97 -25.00 6.06
CA ILE A 144 -7.01 -25.23 7.16
C ILE A 144 -5.89 -26.12 6.68
N GLY A 145 -4.70 -26.03 7.28
CA GLY A 145 -3.58 -26.95 6.97
C GLY A 145 -2.22 -26.28 6.92
N ASP A 146 -1.22 -27.00 6.37
CA ASP A 146 0.19 -26.61 6.37
C ASP A 146 0.70 -26.28 7.79
N PHE A 147 0.25 -27.05 8.80
CA PHE A 147 0.56 -26.79 10.21
C PHE A 147 2.03 -27.04 10.56
N GLY A 148 2.73 -27.82 9.72
CA GLY A 148 4.12 -28.18 9.89
C GLY A 148 4.36 -29.14 11.05
N THR A 149 5.59 -29.12 11.57
CA THR A 149 5.95 -29.96 12.71
C THR A 149 5.19 -29.54 13.97
N PRO A 150 4.70 -30.47 14.79
CA PRO A 150 4.01 -30.15 16.03
C PRO A 150 4.81 -29.24 16.95
N LEU A 151 4.12 -28.31 17.61
CA LEU A 151 4.70 -27.52 18.68
C LEU A 151 4.98 -28.41 19.90
N THR A 152 6.10 -28.18 20.56
CA THR A 152 6.40 -28.82 21.83
C THR A 152 5.77 -28.00 22.95
N VAL A 153 4.69 -28.51 23.52
CA VAL A 153 3.93 -27.87 24.60
C VAL A 153 3.82 -28.83 25.75
N THR A 154 4.16 -28.41 26.96
CA THR A 154 4.13 -29.26 28.13
C THR A 154 2.71 -29.77 28.40
N GLY A 155 2.51 -31.07 28.44
CA GLY A 155 1.21 -31.66 28.74
C GLY A 155 0.17 -31.58 27.64
N VAL A 156 0.53 -31.16 26.43
CA VAL A 156 -0.35 -31.13 25.26
C VAL A 156 0.24 -31.95 24.12
N THR A 157 -0.54 -32.85 23.60
CA THR A 157 -0.24 -33.51 22.32
C THR A 157 -1.03 -32.78 21.22
N ILE A 158 -0.32 -32.21 20.24
CA ILE A 158 -0.95 -31.63 19.05
C ILE A 158 -1.36 -32.80 18.14
N ASP A 159 -2.62 -33.19 18.25
CA ASP A 159 -3.18 -34.29 17.51
C ASP A 159 -4.56 -33.92 16.94
N PHE A 160 -4.77 -34.26 15.69
CA PHE A 160 -6.03 -34.08 14.96
C PHE A 160 -6.59 -35.45 14.48
N GLY A 161 -6.22 -36.53 15.17
CA GLY A 161 -6.63 -37.87 14.79
C GLY A 161 -6.12 -38.27 13.40
N ALA A 162 -7.00 -38.81 12.57
CA ALA A 162 -6.68 -39.23 11.21
C ALA A 162 -6.25 -38.07 10.28
N ALA A 163 -6.56 -36.82 10.65
CA ALA A 163 -6.20 -35.65 9.88
C ALA A 163 -4.77 -35.15 10.14
N THR A 164 -4.07 -35.65 11.18
CA THR A 164 -2.79 -35.07 11.64
C THR A 164 -1.73 -35.02 10.56
N ASP A 165 -1.48 -36.13 9.86
CA ASP A 165 -0.45 -36.18 8.81
C ASP A 165 -0.83 -35.33 7.61
N ARG A 166 -2.11 -35.30 7.26
CA ARG A 166 -2.62 -34.48 6.15
C ARG A 166 -2.48 -32.99 6.43
N LEU A 167 -2.86 -32.56 7.64
CA LEU A 167 -2.78 -31.16 8.06
C LEU A 167 -1.35 -30.65 8.22
N ARG A 168 -0.36 -31.53 8.36
CA ARG A 168 1.05 -31.16 8.49
C ARG A 168 1.56 -30.45 7.24
N ASP A 169 1.31 -31.02 6.07
CA ASP A 169 1.98 -30.63 4.83
C ASP A 169 1.00 -30.19 3.73
N HIS A 170 -0.30 -30.27 3.97
CA HIS A 170 -1.33 -29.93 2.99
C HIS A 170 -2.46 -29.13 3.62
N THR A 171 -3.14 -28.38 2.79
CA THR A 171 -4.39 -27.69 3.16
C THR A 171 -5.59 -28.56 2.83
N MET A 172 -6.66 -28.43 3.60
CA MET A 172 -7.94 -29.08 3.36
C MET A 172 -9.10 -28.09 3.53
N GLY A 173 -10.17 -28.30 2.77
CA GLY A 173 -11.40 -27.55 2.88
C GLY A 173 -12.34 -28.12 3.92
N PHE A 174 -13.49 -27.47 4.13
CA PHE A 174 -14.48 -27.85 5.14
C PHE A 174 -14.93 -29.31 5.06
N GLN A 175 -15.28 -29.79 3.85
CA GLN A 175 -15.80 -31.18 3.69
C GLN A 175 -14.75 -32.22 4.09
N GLU A 176 -13.51 -32.07 3.65
CA GLU A 176 -12.41 -32.96 4.01
C GLU A 176 -12.09 -32.89 5.51
N ALA A 177 -12.03 -31.67 6.09
CA ALA A 177 -11.78 -31.48 7.51
C ALA A 177 -12.87 -32.12 8.40
N ARG A 178 -14.12 -32.13 7.95
CA ARG A 178 -15.23 -32.80 8.62
C ARG A 178 -15.11 -34.34 8.54
N THR A 179 -14.87 -34.87 7.35
CA THR A 179 -14.81 -36.31 7.14
C THR A 179 -13.60 -36.97 7.81
N THR A 180 -12.49 -36.25 7.93
CA THR A 180 -11.28 -36.68 8.63
C THR A 180 -11.32 -36.48 10.13
N GLY A 181 -12.38 -35.87 10.68
CA GLY A 181 -12.51 -35.62 12.11
C GLY A 181 -11.65 -34.45 12.65
N ALA A 182 -11.10 -33.60 11.78
CA ALA A 182 -10.36 -32.39 12.20
C ALA A 182 -11.24 -31.36 12.91
N LEU A 183 -12.57 -31.39 12.66
CA LEU A 183 -13.53 -30.51 13.27
C LEU A 183 -14.29 -31.20 14.40
N LYS A 184 -14.41 -30.52 15.55
CA LYS A 184 -15.07 -31.04 16.75
C LYS A 184 -16.58 -30.75 16.80
N LEU A 185 -17.06 -29.72 16.05
CA LEU A 185 -18.49 -29.47 15.92
C LEU A 185 -19.09 -30.31 14.80
N HIS A 186 -20.13 -31.06 15.14
CA HIS A 186 -20.95 -31.78 14.16
C HIS A 186 -22.02 -30.81 13.62
N THR A 187 -21.69 -30.09 12.58
CA THR A 187 -22.58 -29.16 11.90
C THR A 187 -23.19 -29.78 10.64
N THR A 188 -24.18 -29.12 10.06
CA THR A 188 -24.80 -29.48 8.79
C THR A 188 -23.77 -29.60 7.66
N ASP A 189 -24.14 -30.20 6.54
CA ASP A 189 -23.29 -30.39 5.37
C ASP A 189 -22.72 -29.10 4.75
N GLU A 190 -23.29 -27.95 5.11
CA GLU A 190 -22.89 -26.64 4.61
C GLU A 190 -21.81 -25.93 5.46
N GLY A 191 -21.43 -26.50 6.61
CA GLY A 191 -20.46 -25.88 7.54
C GLY A 191 -21.08 -24.84 8.47
N VAL A 192 -20.23 -23.96 9.02
CA VAL A 192 -20.59 -22.90 9.95
C VAL A 192 -20.47 -21.54 9.24
N PRO A 193 -21.50 -21.07 8.52
CA PRO A 193 -21.38 -19.91 7.62
C PRO A 193 -21.16 -18.58 8.35
N ALA A 194 -21.62 -18.47 9.60
CA ALA A 194 -21.51 -17.25 10.38
C ALA A 194 -21.18 -17.54 11.85
N ILE A 195 -20.62 -16.56 12.53
CA ILE A 195 -20.30 -16.66 13.98
C ILE A 195 -21.54 -16.99 14.82
N LYS A 196 -22.72 -16.52 14.41
CA LYS A 196 -24.00 -16.90 15.04
C LYS A 196 -24.19 -18.41 15.02
N ASN A 197 -23.90 -19.06 13.88
CA ASN A 197 -24.05 -20.52 13.75
C ASN A 197 -23.00 -21.27 14.58
N MET A 198 -21.80 -20.69 14.76
CA MET A 198 -20.79 -21.24 15.67
C MET A 198 -21.31 -21.23 17.12
N VAL A 199 -21.82 -20.11 17.59
CA VAL A 199 -22.35 -19.98 18.95
C VAL A 199 -23.59 -20.89 19.16
N LEU A 200 -24.45 -21.01 18.14
CA LEU A 200 -25.56 -21.96 18.16
C LEU A 200 -25.08 -23.41 18.26
N GLY A 201 -24.05 -23.78 17.50
CA GLY A 201 -23.47 -25.12 17.51
C GLY A 201 -22.80 -25.51 18.83
N MET A 202 -22.40 -24.52 19.63
CA MET A 202 -21.84 -24.75 20.97
C MET A 202 -22.90 -24.97 22.06
N ASN A 203 -24.21 -24.82 21.76
CA ASN A 203 -25.25 -25.01 22.74
C ASN A 203 -25.29 -26.46 23.27
N GLY A 204 -25.30 -26.63 24.59
CA GLY A 204 -25.25 -27.94 25.23
C GLY A 204 -23.87 -28.57 25.31
N LEU A 205 -22.81 -27.91 24.79
CA LEU A 205 -21.45 -28.41 24.92
C LEU A 205 -21.04 -28.44 26.39
N VAL A 206 -20.55 -29.58 26.85
CA VAL A 206 -19.96 -29.73 28.18
C VAL A 206 -18.43 -29.76 28.01
N ALA A 207 -17.78 -28.71 28.47
CA ALA A 207 -16.33 -28.59 28.44
C ALA A 207 -15.84 -27.81 29.68
N ARG A 208 -14.66 -28.18 30.18
CA ARG A 208 -13.99 -27.50 31.31
C ARG A 208 -14.90 -27.31 32.54
N ASN A 209 -15.72 -28.32 32.86
CA ASN A 209 -16.74 -28.30 33.92
C ASN A 209 -17.87 -27.27 33.75
N HIS A 210 -18.02 -26.70 32.55
CA HIS A 210 -19.12 -25.81 32.18
C HIS A 210 -20.03 -26.48 31.16
N THR A 211 -21.34 -26.30 31.33
CA THR A 211 -22.33 -26.62 30.30
C THR A 211 -22.78 -25.33 29.65
N LEU A 212 -22.53 -25.18 28.38
CA LEU A 212 -22.88 -23.99 27.64
C LEU A 212 -24.36 -23.92 27.32
N THR A 213 -25.00 -22.80 27.70
CA THR A 213 -26.38 -22.50 27.36
C THR A 213 -26.38 -21.23 26.49
N THR A 214 -26.29 -21.41 25.17
CA THR A 214 -26.21 -20.28 24.24
C THR A 214 -27.55 -19.88 23.65
N ILE A 215 -28.60 -20.67 23.89
CA ILE A 215 -29.94 -20.43 23.38
C ILE A 215 -30.92 -20.32 24.58
N ASN A 216 -31.65 -19.23 24.61
CA ASN A 216 -32.82 -19.08 25.49
C ASN A 216 -34.09 -19.31 24.68
N VAL A 217 -34.85 -20.31 25.07
CA VAL A 217 -36.12 -20.65 24.41
C VAL A 217 -37.22 -19.89 25.10
N THR A 218 -37.72 -18.82 24.47
CA THR A 218 -38.91 -18.09 24.97
C THR A 218 -40.13 -18.54 24.19
N ARG A 219 -41.21 -18.78 24.89
CA ARG A 219 -42.51 -19.08 24.28
C ARG A 219 -43.29 -17.79 24.15
N ALA A 220 -43.63 -17.42 22.91
CA ALA A 220 -44.46 -16.27 22.65
C ALA A 220 -45.94 -16.56 23.04
N ASP A 221 -46.75 -15.54 23.28
CA ASP A 221 -48.15 -15.65 23.68
C ASP A 221 -49.01 -16.37 22.63
N ASP A 222 -48.55 -16.42 21.37
CA ASP A 222 -49.18 -17.18 20.28
C ASP A 222 -48.85 -18.69 20.28
N GLY A 223 -48.04 -19.13 21.27
CA GLY A 223 -47.59 -20.52 21.38
C GLY A 223 -46.36 -20.87 20.54
N SER A 224 -45.86 -19.93 19.73
CA SER A 224 -44.63 -20.10 18.99
C SER A 224 -43.38 -20.09 19.89
N THR A 225 -42.39 -20.91 19.56
CA THR A 225 -41.11 -20.96 20.29
C THR A 225 -40.12 -20.07 19.59
N GLN A 226 -39.61 -19.06 20.28
CA GLN A 226 -38.54 -18.21 19.78
C GLN A 226 -37.20 -18.59 20.44
N ASN A 227 -36.24 -18.91 19.63
CA ASN A 227 -34.87 -19.19 20.07
C ASN A 227 -34.06 -17.90 20.06
N ASN A 228 -33.86 -17.31 21.23
CA ASN A 228 -33.03 -16.13 21.39
C ASN A 228 -31.61 -16.55 21.73
N LEU A 229 -30.64 -16.08 20.88
CA LEU A 229 -29.23 -16.33 21.12
C LEU A 229 -28.76 -15.46 22.30
N THR A 230 -27.81 -16.00 23.08
CA THR A 230 -27.10 -15.24 24.11
C THR A 230 -26.39 -14.04 23.53
N LEU A 231 -26.10 -13.04 24.36
CA LEU A 231 -25.37 -11.85 23.96
C LEU A 231 -23.97 -12.25 23.46
N VAL A 232 -23.61 -11.82 22.23
CA VAL A 232 -22.30 -12.00 21.63
C VAL A 232 -21.56 -10.67 21.68
N ARG A 233 -20.42 -10.64 22.40
CA ARG A 233 -19.57 -9.46 22.51
C ARG A 233 -18.35 -9.61 21.61
N PHE A 234 -18.05 -8.59 20.79
CA PHE A 234 -16.91 -8.62 19.89
C PHE A 234 -15.75 -7.79 20.45
N PHE A 235 -14.59 -8.44 20.59
CA PHE A 235 -13.36 -7.81 21.00
C PHE A 235 -12.46 -7.58 19.78
N LYS A 236 -12.22 -6.30 19.47
CA LYS A 236 -11.36 -5.84 18.39
C LYS A 236 -10.11 -5.18 18.94
N LEU A 237 -9.09 -5.08 18.12
CA LEU A 237 -7.90 -4.28 18.43
C LEU A 237 -8.26 -2.80 18.62
N GLY A 238 -7.65 -2.14 19.61
CA GLY A 238 -7.69 -0.69 19.74
C GLY A 238 -7.00 -0.01 18.53
N LEU A 239 -7.32 1.25 18.27
CA LEU A 239 -6.86 1.97 17.06
C LEU A 239 -5.33 1.92 16.89
N LEU A 240 -4.56 2.15 17.95
CA LEU A 240 -3.09 2.11 17.89
C LEU A 240 -2.58 0.70 17.54
N ASN A 241 -3.09 -0.31 18.23
CA ASN A 241 -2.71 -1.70 17.97
C ASN A 241 -3.13 -2.15 16.57
N GLN A 242 -4.28 -1.68 16.09
CA GLN A 242 -4.72 -1.93 14.71
C GLN A 242 -3.79 -1.28 13.69
N LEU A 243 -3.34 -0.05 13.93
CA LEU A 243 -2.36 0.64 13.09
C LEU A 243 -1.03 -0.12 13.04
N LEU A 244 -0.50 -0.50 14.21
CA LEU A 244 0.77 -1.22 14.32
C LEU A 244 0.67 -2.62 13.70
N HIS A 245 -0.41 -3.35 13.95
CA HIS A 245 -0.68 -4.65 13.31
C HIS A 245 -0.80 -4.55 11.78
N THR A 246 -1.47 -3.49 11.28
CA THR A 246 -1.55 -3.23 9.84
C THR A 246 -0.17 -2.91 9.27
N ALA A 247 0.63 -2.09 9.97
CA ALA A 247 2.02 -1.78 9.57
C ALA A 247 2.92 -3.02 9.57
N SER A 248 2.63 -4.04 10.37
CA SER A 248 3.31 -5.34 10.40
C SER A 248 2.89 -6.29 9.27
N SER A 249 1.98 -5.89 8.39
CA SER A 249 1.68 -6.70 7.21
C SER A 249 2.78 -6.50 6.14
N PRO A 250 3.24 -7.59 5.46
CA PRO A 250 4.39 -7.52 4.56
C PRO A 250 4.26 -6.46 3.45
N ALA A 251 3.10 -6.39 2.81
CA ALA A 251 2.83 -5.44 1.73
C ALA A 251 2.83 -3.99 2.24
N VAL A 252 2.22 -3.73 3.41
CA VAL A 252 2.14 -2.38 3.99
C VAL A 252 3.50 -1.92 4.49
N ALA A 253 4.25 -2.77 5.21
CA ALA A 253 5.61 -2.48 5.67
C ALA A 253 6.54 -2.10 4.51
N TYR A 254 6.47 -2.87 3.42
CA TYR A 254 7.22 -2.59 2.19
C TYR A 254 6.83 -1.26 1.55
N LEU A 255 5.52 -1.01 1.35
CA LEU A 255 5.05 0.23 0.74
C LEU A 255 5.36 1.46 1.60
N LEU A 256 5.20 1.38 2.92
CA LEU A 256 5.57 2.45 3.84
C LEU A 256 7.07 2.76 3.75
N PHE A 257 7.91 1.73 3.62
CA PHE A 257 9.35 1.91 3.47
C PHE A 257 9.70 2.66 2.20
N ILE A 258 9.22 2.19 1.04
CA ILE A 258 9.59 2.79 -0.26
C ILE A 258 9.01 4.19 -0.44
N VAL A 259 7.75 4.40 -0.02
CA VAL A 259 7.11 5.73 -0.08
C VAL A 259 7.78 6.69 0.90
N GLY A 260 8.07 6.24 2.13
CA GLY A 260 8.75 7.04 3.12
C GLY A 260 10.13 7.50 2.65
N MET A 261 10.95 6.57 2.11
CA MET A 261 12.26 6.90 1.54
C MET A 261 12.16 7.87 0.37
N ALA A 262 11.20 7.64 -0.53
CA ALA A 262 10.99 8.52 -1.68
C ALA A 262 10.60 9.95 -1.24
N LEU A 263 9.72 10.07 -0.23
CA LEU A 263 9.29 11.37 0.30
C LEU A 263 10.44 12.10 1.01
N LEU A 264 11.29 11.39 1.77
CA LEU A 264 12.45 12.00 2.41
C LEU A 264 13.46 12.51 1.37
N ILE A 265 13.74 11.72 0.33
CA ILE A 265 14.62 12.14 -0.76
C ILE A 265 13.98 13.32 -1.51
N PHE A 266 12.70 13.26 -1.79
CA PHE A 266 11.96 14.34 -2.44
C PHE A 266 12.07 15.65 -1.65
N GLU A 267 11.86 15.65 -0.34
CA GLU A 267 11.99 16.82 0.53
C GLU A 267 13.41 17.40 0.48
N PHE A 268 14.42 16.53 0.49
CA PHE A 268 15.82 16.96 0.40
C PHE A 268 16.11 17.73 -0.88
N TYR A 269 15.50 17.37 -2.01
CA TYR A 269 15.69 18.06 -3.30
C TYR A 269 14.80 19.28 -3.50
N THR A 270 13.67 19.36 -2.82
CA THR A 270 12.70 20.45 -3.07
C THR A 270 12.94 21.68 -2.22
N ALA A 271 13.67 21.56 -1.10
CA ALA A 271 13.76 22.59 -0.05
C ALA A 271 12.37 23.15 0.28
N GLY A 272 11.42 22.23 0.45
CA GLY A 272 10.01 22.52 0.63
C GLY A 272 9.66 23.02 2.03
N VAL A 273 8.37 22.95 2.36
CA VAL A 273 7.79 23.40 3.62
C VAL A 273 7.96 22.35 4.75
N GLY A 274 8.65 21.22 4.48
CA GLY A 274 8.85 20.15 5.43
C GLY A 274 7.73 19.10 5.49
N VAL A 275 6.63 19.30 4.79
CA VAL A 275 5.46 18.40 4.84
C VAL A 275 5.79 17.00 4.34
N ALA A 276 6.48 16.89 3.18
CA ALA A 276 6.86 15.58 2.65
C ALA A 276 7.89 14.89 3.55
N GLY A 277 8.80 15.66 4.17
CA GLY A 277 9.75 15.16 5.16
C GLY A 277 9.07 14.57 6.39
N VAL A 278 8.10 15.29 6.97
CA VAL A 278 7.35 14.81 8.16
C VAL A 278 6.55 13.53 7.83
N VAL A 279 5.81 13.53 6.71
CA VAL A 279 5.05 12.34 6.28
C VAL A 279 5.99 11.18 5.95
N GLY A 280 7.11 11.45 5.26
CA GLY A 280 8.14 10.46 4.96
C GLY A 280 8.74 9.85 6.23
N ALA A 281 9.08 10.67 7.22
CA ALA A 281 9.60 10.19 8.51
C ALA A 281 8.57 9.32 9.26
N ALA A 282 7.30 9.73 9.29
CA ALA A 282 6.24 8.91 9.88
C ALA A 282 6.09 7.55 9.18
N CYS A 283 6.13 7.52 7.83
CA CYS A 283 6.12 6.28 7.06
C CYS A 283 7.32 5.39 7.40
N ILE A 284 8.53 5.96 7.53
CA ILE A 284 9.74 5.19 7.89
C ILE A 284 9.64 4.63 9.30
N ILE A 285 9.15 5.40 10.28
CA ILE A 285 8.98 4.91 11.66
C ILE A 285 8.01 3.71 11.69
N LEU A 286 6.85 3.83 11.04
CA LEU A 286 5.88 2.74 10.95
C LEU A 286 6.44 1.54 10.19
N SER A 287 7.16 1.79 9.10
CA SER A 287 7.82 0.72 8.33
C SER A 287 8.91 0.02 9.14
N ALA A 288 9.71 0.76 9.91
CA ALA A 288 10.75 0.19 10.76
C ALA A 288 10.16 -0.75 11.81
N TYR A 289 9.02 -0.36 12.41
CA TYR A 289 8.26 -1.24 13.28
C TYR A 289 7.79 -2.51 12.54
N GLY A 290 7.13 -2.34 11.38
CA GLY A 290 6.61 -3.47 10.60
C GLY A 290 7.72 -4.41 10.09
N LEU A 291 8.81 -3.87 9.53
CA LEU A 291 9.95 -4.67 9.06
C LEU A 291 10.71 -5.34 10.21
N GLY A 292 10.72 -4.74 11.40
CA GLY A 292 11.31 -5.31 12.61
C GLY A 292 10.51 -6.49 13.18
N SER A 293 9.18 -6.48 13.02
CA SER A 293 8.30 -7.59 13.42
C SER A 293 8.24 -8.74 12.41
N LEU A 294 8.69 -8.51 11.17
CA LEU A 294 8.67 -9.49 10.09
C LEU A 294 10.04 -10.16 9.92
N PRO A 295 10.09 -11.41 9.47
CA PRO A 295 11.34 -12.11 9.17
C PRO A 295 11.97 -11.57 7.88
N THR A 296 12.64 -10.44 7.97
CA THR A 296 13.31 -9.76 6.84
C THR A 296 14.73 -10.29 6.61
N ARG A 297 15.22 -10.15 5.37
CA ARG A 297 16.63 -10.38 5.02
C ARG A 297 17.37 -9.05 5.02
N GLY A 298 18.28 -8.84 5.98
CA GLY A 298 19.01 -7.58 6.14
C GLY A 298 19.77 -7.13 4.89
N TRP A 299 20.33 -8.05 4.11
CA TRP A 299 21.01 -7.71 2.85
C TRP A 299 20.04 -7.17 1.79
N ALA A 300 18.79 -7.69 1.73
CA ALA A 300 17.79 -7.21 0.79
C ALA A 300 17.29 -5.81 1.19
N LEU A 301 17.12 -5.56 2.48
CA LEU A 301 16.82 -4.22 2.99
C LEU A 301 17.96 -3.24 2.69
N ALA A 302 19.23 -3.66 2.87
CA ALA A 302 20.38 -2.86 2.49
C ALA A 302 20.40 -2.56 0.98
N ALA A 303 20.08 -3.55 0.13
CA ALA A 303 19.96 -3.34 -1.31
C ALA A 303 18.88 -2.29 -1.66
N LEU A 304 17.73 -2.29 -0.98
CA LEU A 304 16.69 -1.28 -1.15
C LEU A 304 17.19 0.13 -0.76
N ILE A 305 17.90 0.25 0.36
CA ILE A 305 18.48 1.53 0.80
C ILE A 305 19.51 2.03 -0.22
N ILE A 306 20.42 1.17 -0.66
CA ILE A 306 21.45 1.52 -1.63
C ILE A 306 20.82 1.90 -2.97
N SER A 307 19.75 1.22 -3.39
CA SER A 307 19.02 1.56 -4.61
C SER A 307 18.44 2.97 -4.56
N MET A 308 17.88 3.38 -3.42
CA MET A 308 17.35 4.73 -3.23
C MET A 308 18.46 5.79 -3.29
N LEU A 309 19.64 5.48 -2.74
CA LEU A 309 20.81 6.36 -2.86
C LEU A 309 21.30 6.47 -4.30
N ALA A 310 21.29 5.36 -5.05
CA ALA A 310 21.65 5.36 -6.46
C ALA A 310 20.70 6.24 -7.29
N PHE A 311 19.39 6.14 -7.06
CA PHE A 311 18.43 7.05 -7.69
C PHE A 311 18.68 8.52 -7.30
N ALA A 312 18.95 8.78 -6.02
CA ALA A 312 19.25 10.14 -5.56
C ALA A 312 20.47 10.74 -6.27
N ILE A 313 21.53 9.97 -6.48
CA ILE A 313 22.73 10.42 -7.21
C ILE A 313 22.37 10.85 -8.64
N ASP A 314 21.60 10.04 -9.39
CA ASP A 314 21.25 10.37 -10.77
C ASP A 314 20.29 11.57 -10.90
N VAL A 315 19.46 11.84 -9.90
CA VAL A 315 18.61 13.04 -9.87
C VAL A 315 19.46 14.33 -9.91
N GLN A 316 20.63 14.35 -9.27
CA GLN A 316 21.54 15.51 -9.31
C GLN A 316 22.13 15.71 -10.69
N VAL A 317 22.40 14.64 -11.42
CA VAL A 317 22.95 14.71 -12.78
C VAL A 317 21.90 15.14 -13.80
N GLY A 318 20.60 14.97 -13.47
CA GLY A 318 19.46 15.41 -14.28
C GLY A 318 19.19 14.57 -15.53
N ILE A 319 19.99 13.57 -15.83
CA ILE A 319 19.82 12.64 -16.95
C ILE A 319 19.98 11.22 -16.40
N PRO A 320 18.95 10.36 -16.50
CA PRO A 320 19.04 8.97 -16.07
C PRO A 320 20.18 8.24 -16.79
N ARG A 321 21.10 7.65 -16.04
CA ARG A 321 22.29 7.00 -16.56
C ARG A 321 22.61 5.72 -15.79
N PHE A 322 23.90 5.46 -15.57
CA PHE A 322 24.41 4.27 -14.92
C PHE A 322 23.78 4.01 -13.54
N TRP A 323 23.69 5.03 -12.68
CA TRP A 323 23.16 4.88 -11.33
C TRP A 323 21.65 4.57 -11.29
N THR A 324 20.88 5.06 -12.27
CA THR A 324 19.48 4.65 -12.43
C THR A 324 19.38 3.15 -12.74
N GLY A 325 20.24 2.63 -13.63
CA GLY A 325 20.28 1.18 -13.93
C GLY A 325 20.62 0.35 -12.69
N VAL A 326 21.66 0.76 -11.94
CA VAL A 326 22.03 0.14 -10.66
C VAL A 326 20.87 0.21 -9.66
N GLY A 327 20.22 1.37 -9.54
CA GLY A 327 19.06 1.58 -8.66
C GLY A 327 17.92 0.62 -8.99
N ILE A 328 17.49 0.54 -10.25
CA ILE A 328 16.41 -0.36 -10.69
C ILE A 328 16.74 -1.81 -10.37
N THR A 329 17.97 -2.25 -10.69
CA THR A 329 18.39 -3.64 -10.47
C THR A 329 18.40 -4.00 -8.98
N LEU A 330 19.04 -3.18 -8.15
CA LEU A 330 19.09 -3.40 -6.70
C LEU A 330 17.71 -3.30 -6.06
N PHE A 331 16.86 -2.39 -6.54
CA PHE A 331 15.51 -2.23 -6.06
C PHE A 331 14.65 -3.47 -6.36
N ALA A 332 14.71 -3.97 -7.59
CA ALA A 332 13.97 -5.17 -7.98
C ALA A 332 14.42 -6.41 -7.19
N ILE A 333 15.74 -6.61 -7.06
CA ILE A 333 16.31 -7.72 -6.28
C ILE A 333 15.95 -7.59 -4.80
N GLY A 334 16.14 -6.41 -4.21
CA GLY A 334 15.81 -6.14 -2.81
C GLY A 334 14.33 -6.35 -2.51
N SER A 335 13.44 -5.89 -3.40
CA SER A 335 11.98 -6.08 -3.25
C SER A 335 11.57 -7.55 -3.32
N TRP A 336 12.16 -8.30 -4.25
CA TRP A 336 11.83 -9.72 -4.43
C TRP A 336 12.27 -10.60 -3.26
N PHE A 337 13.44 -10.31 -2.69
CA PHE A 337 14.06 -11.13 -1.64
C PHE A 337 13.90 -10.55 -0.22
N LEU A 338 13.08 -9.52 -0.03
CA LEU A 338 12.97 -8.79 1.25
C LEU A 338 12.61 -9.70 2.42
N TYR A 339 11.64 -10.59 2.23
CA TYR A 339 11.14 -11.47 3.28
C TYR A 339 11.71 -12.89 3.18
N ARG A 340 11.85 -13.54 4.34
CA ARG A 340 12.16 -14.96 4.42
C ARG A 340 10.87 -15.75 4.29
N ASP A 341 10.99 -16.97 3.78
CA ASP A 341 9.87 -17.89 3.71
C ASP A 341 9.49 -18.33 5.14
N VAL A 342 8.20 -18.36 5.42
CA VAL A 342 7.62 -18.82 6.69
C VAL A 342 6.63 -19.92 6.36
N LEU A 343 6.60 -20.95 7.20
CA LEU A 343 5.72 -22.10 7.01
C LEU A 343 4.25 -21.67 6.97
N GLY A 344 3.56 -22.07 5.91
CA GLY A 344 2.14 -21.80 5.71
C GLY A 344 1.81 -20.37 5.30
N ALA A 345 2.81 -19.46 5.21
CA ALA A 345 2.61 -18.08 4.81
C ALA A 345 3.56 -17.66 3.71
N ASP A 346 3.03 -17.18 2.60
CA ASP A 346 3.81 -16.43 1.61
C ASP A 346 3.85 -14.97 2.03
N LEU A 347 5.01 -14.54 2.55
CA LEU A 347 5.22 -13.15 2.98
C LEU A 347 5.59 -12.21 1.82
N ARG A 348 5.77 -12.74 0.63
CA ARG A 348 6.09 -11.90 -0.53
C ARG A 348 4.92 -10.98 -0.85
N PRO A 349 5.18 -9.68 -1.03
CA PRO A 349 4.13 -8.80 -1.52
C PRO A 349 3.57 -9.32 -2.85
N SER A 350 2.28 -9.13 -3.07
CA SER A 350 1.66 -9.57 -4.32
C SER A 350 2.39 -8.97 -5.53
N TRP A 351 2.33 -9.66 -6.67
CA TRP A 351 2.96 -9.16 -7.91
C TRP A 351 2.44 -7.76 -8.30
N ILE A 352 1.18 -7.45 -7.97
CA ILE A 352 0.60 -6.10 -8.17
C ILE A 352 1.32 -5.09 -7.28
N THR A 353 1.54 -5.40 -6.00
CA THR A 353 2.26 -4.54 -5.05
C THR A 353 3.70 -4.31 -5.49
N LEU A 354 4.37 -5.36 -5.98
CA LEU A 354 5.74 -5.25 -6.49
C LEU A 354 5.81 -4.38 -7.75
N ILE A 355 4.93 -4.59 -8.72
CA ILE A 355 4.89 -3.77 -9.95
C ILE A 355 4.55 -2.32 -9.60
N ALA A 356 3.56 -2.09 -8.75
CA ALA A 356 3.18 -0.74 -8.32
C ALA A 356 4.33 -0.05 -7.56
N GLY A 357 5.00 -0.76 -6.66
CA GLY A 357 6.15 -0.25 -5.90
C GLY A 357 7.34 0.07 -6.81
N ILE A 358 7.79 -0.92 -7.58
CA ILE A 358 8.95 -0.75 -8.49
C ILE A 358 8.63 0.31 -9.56
N GLY A 359 7.49 0.19 -10.23
CA GLY A 359 7.06 1.13 -11.27
C GLY A 359 6.87 2.54 -10.74
N GLY A 360 6.25 2.69 -9.57
CA GLY A 360 6.06 3.99 -8.92
C GLY A 360 7.37 4.67 -8.55
N ILE A 361 8.32 3.94 -7.99
CA ILE A 361 9.66 4.48 -7.67
C ILE A 361 10.42 4.85 -8.93
N VAL A 362 10.46 3.97 -9.94
CA VAL A 362 11.13 4.26 -11.22
C VAL A 362 10.53 5.51 -11.86
N LEU A 363 9.19 5.61 -11.93
CA LEU A 363 8.51 6.79 -12.46
C LEU A 363 8.86 8.06 -11.69
N THR A 364 8.88 7.99 -10.36
CA THR A 364 9.20 9.13 -9.50
C THR A 364 10.61 9.63 -9.74
N PHE A 365 11.61 8.74 -9.77
CA PHE A 365 13.02 9.13 -9.88
C PHE A 365 13.49 9.38 -11.31
N VAL A 366 12.93 8.68 -12.31
CA VAL A 366 13.32 8.85 -13.71
C VAL A 366 12.61 10.00 -14.39
N VAL A 367 11.33 10.25 -14.05
CA VAL A 367 10.50 11.28 -14.70
C VAL A 367 10.17 12.42 -13.75
N GLY A 368 9.65 12.12 -12.57
CA GLY A 368 9.12 13.12 -11.64
C GLY A 368 10.19 14.06 -11.10
N MET A 369 11.21 13.53 -10.45
CA MET A 369 12.25 14.35 -9.82
C MET A 369 13.10 15.13 -10.82
N PRO A 370 13.60 14.57 -11.93
CA PRO A 370 14.36 15.36 -12.90
C PRO A 370 13.55 16.47 -13.53
N SER A 371 12.26 16.26 -13.80
CA SER A 371 11.40 17.32 -14.33
C SER A 371 11.23 18.48 -13.34
N MET A 372 11.10 18.15 -12.06
CA MET A 372 10.95 19.13 -10.98
C MET A 372 12.23 19.92 -10.73
N VAL A 373 13.38 19.25 -10.69
CA VAL A 373 14.70 19.91 -10.56
C VAL A 373 14.94 20.86 -11.71
N ARG A 374 14.66 20.45 -12.96
CA ARG A 374 14.76 21.34 -14.13
C ARG A 374 13.87 22.57 -14.01
N THR A 375 12.63 22.41 -13.56
CA THR A 375 11.69 23.53 -13.38
C THR A 375 12.17 24.53 -12.32
N ARG A 376 12.84 24.05 -11.27
CA ARG A 376 13.38 24.88 -10.20
C ARG A 376 14.53 25.78 -10.67
N PHE A 377 15.36 25.28 -11.58
CA PHE A 377 16.49 26.02 -12.13
C PHE A 377 16.18 26.74 -13.46
N ALA A 378 14.95 26.57 -13.99
CA ALA A 378 14.51 27.37 -15.12
C ALA A 378 14.37 28.84 -14.68
N THR A 379 15.13 29.72 -15.30
CA THR A 379 14.97 31.16 -15.09
C THR A 379 13.54 31.56 -15.46
N PRO A 380 12.82 32.27 -14.59
CA PRO A 380 11.45 32.68 -14.90
C PRO A 380 11.48 33.72 -16.02
N THR A 381 11.17 33.24 -17.23
CA THR A 381 10.99 34.13 -18.42
C THR A 381 9.56 34.68 -18.52
N VAL A 382 8.76 34.50 -17.49
CA VAL A 382 7.35 34.87 -17.51
C VAL A 382 7.22 36.41 -17.43
N GLY A 383 6.67 36.98 -18.47
CA GLY A 383 6.16 38.37 -18.48
C GLY A 383 7.00 39.41 -19.21
N ARG A 384 8.12 39.03 -19.86
CA ARG A 384 8.96 39.99 -20.59
C ARG A 384 9.08 39.67 -22.09
N GLU A 385 8.34 38.71 -22.58
CA GLU A 385 8.35 38.29 -24.00
C GLU A 385 7.98 39.45 -24.95
N TRP A 386 7.22 40.40 -24.46
CA TRP A 386 6.88 41.62 -25.19
C TRP A 386 8.09 42.52 -25.53
N MET A 387 9.23 42.36 -24.80
CA MET A 387 10.45 43.11 -25.07
C MET A 387 11.23 42.55 -26.26
N ILE A 388 10.94 41.32 -26.71
CA ILE A 388 11.60 40.72 -27.88
C ILE A 388 11.13 41.43 -29.13
N GLY A 389 12.08 42.01 -29.86
CA GLY A 389 11.79 42.87 -31.02
C GLY A 389 11.77 44.38 -30.72
N GLU A 390 11.72 44.78 -29.42
CA GLU A 390 11.78 46.18 -29.03
C GLU A 390 13.16 46.78 -29.35
N MET A 391 13.13 48.06 -29.69
CA MET A 391 14.33 48.84 -29.96
C MET A 391 14.82 49.55 -28.70
N GLY A 392 16.13 49.63 -28.54
CA GLY A 392 16.79 50.30 -27.43
C GLY A 392 18.06 51.01 -27.86
N THR A 393 18.72 51.61 -26.89
CA THR A 393 20.00 52.30 -27.11
C THR A 393 21.06 51.75 -26.15
N ALA A 394 22.27 51.53 -26.65
CA ALA A 394 23.41 51.13 -25.81
C ALA A 394 23.85 52.33 -24.95
N LEU A 395 23.81 52.23 -23.63
CA LEU A 395 24.32 53.25 -22.73
C LEU A 395 25.83 53.19 -22.53
N ALA A 396 26.44 52.06 -22.79
CA ALA A 396 27.86 51.79 -22.75
C ALA A 396 28.19 50.80 -23.86
N ASP A 397 29.49 50.67 -24.21
CA ASP A 397 29.93 49.67 -25.17
C ASP A 397 29.53 48.24 -24.69
N ILE A 398 28.92 47.47 -25.58
CA ILE A 398 28.48 46.08 -25.32
C ILE A 398 29.40 45.17 -26.17
N GLY A 399 30.35 44.55 -25.52
CA GLY A 399 31.27 43.65 -26.21
C GLY A 399 31.98 42.64 -25.29
N PRO A 400 31.37 41.50 -24.93
CA PRO A 400 30.02 41.00 -25.20
C PRO A 400 28.96 41.48 -24.23
N GLU A 401 29.31 42.05 -23.09
CA GLU A 401 28.37 42.45 -22.02
C GLU A 401 28.41 43.96 -21.81
N GLY A 402 27.30 44.58 -21.54
CA GLY A 402 27.16 46.01 -21.29
C GLY A 402 25.79 46.36 -20.73
N ILE A 403 25.38 47.64 -20.88
CA ILE A 403 24.10 48.18 -20.41
C ILE A 403 23.39 48.81 -21.58
N ALA A 404 22.12 48.45 -21.77
CA ALA A 404 21.23 49.04 -22.73
C ALA A 404 20.02 49.66 -22.04
N GLU A 405 19.44 50.72 -22.63
CA GLU A 405 18.17 51.27 -22.27
C GLU A 405 17.13 50.77 -23.28
N VAL A 406 16.12 50.06 -22.76
CA VAL A 406 15.00 49.55 -23.55
C VAL A 406 13.70 49.89 -22.82
N SER A 407 12.76 50.53 -23.53
CA SER A 407 11.48 50.98 -22.99
C SER A 407 11.62 51.86 -21.73
N GLY A 408 12.62 52.79 -21.71
CA GLY A 408 12.87 53.72 -20.60
C GLY A 408 13.48 53.12 -19.33
N ALA A 409 13.91 51.84 -19.38
CA ALA A 409 14.56 51.17 -18.25
C ALA A 409 15.96 50.66 -18.65
N ARG A 410 16.87 50.64 -17.66
CA ARG A 410 18.24 50.15 -17.85
C ARG A 410 18.31 48.66 -17.64
N TRP A 411 18.87 47.95 -18.64
CA TRP A 411 18.99 46.48 -18.63
C TRP A 411 20.45 46.05 -18.84
N ARG A 412 20.84 44.95 -18.24
CA ARG A 412 22.05 44.26 -18.68
C ARG A 412 21.80 43.73 -20.09
N ALA A 413 22.74 43.98 -20.99
CA ALA A 413 22.66 43.53 -22.36
C ALA A 413 23.89 42.72 -22.72
N ARG A 414 23.70 41.67 -23.52
CA ARG A 414 24.75 40.86 -24.09
C ARG A 414 24.57 40.80 -25.59
N THR A 415 25.67 40.98 -26.31
CA THR A 415 25.69 40.79 -27.76
C THR A 415 26.63 39.64 -28.16
N ASN A 416 26.54 39.17 -29.41
CA ASN A 416 27.47 38.24 -29.95
C ASN A 416 28.88 38.86 -30.03
N ARG A 417 29.95 38.08 -29.73
CA ARG A 417 31.34 38.55 -29.80
C ARG A 417 31.73 39.11 -31.16
N SER A 418 31.08 38.66 -32.23
CA SER A 418 31.30 39.12 -33.60
C SER A 418 30.57 40.41 -33.98
N THR A 419 29.69 40.89 -33.15
CA THR A 419 28.85 42.09 -33.40
C THR A 419 28.85 42.99 -32.17
N PRO A 420 30.02 43.62 -31.79
CA PRO A 420 30.03 44.57 -30.67
C PRO A 420 29.18 45.80 -31.01
N ILE A 421 28.53 46.34 -29.99
CA ILE A 421 27.68 47.52 -30.13
C ILE A 421 28.34 48.64 -29.34
N SER A 422 28.56 49.78 -30.00
CA SER A 422 29.18 50.96 -29.36
C SER A 422 28.12 51.77 -28.58
N ALA A 423 28.57 52.52 -27.57
CA ALA A 423 27.72 53.42 -26.81
C ALA A 423 26.97 54.41 -27.73
N GLY A 424 25.67 54.56 -27.54
CA GLY A 424 24.80 55.42 -28.35
C GLY A 424 24.20 54.76 -29.59
N GLN A 425 24.63 53.52 -29.97
CA GLN A 425 24.01 52.81 -31.08
C GLN A 425 22.63 52.22 -30.72
N ILE A 426 21.78 52.20 -31.73
CA ILE A 426 20.46 51.59 -31.65
C ILE A 426 20.65 50.08 -31.73
N LEU A 427 19.92 49.36 -30.89
CA LEU A 427 19.94 47.89 -30.80
C LEU A 427 18.53 47.36 -30.76
N ARG A 428 18.38 46.06 -31.09
CA ARG A 428 17.16 45.32 -31.00
C ARG A 428 17.33 44.15 -30.02
N VAL A 429 16.30 43.95 -29.20
CA VAL A 429 16.23 42.79 -28.31
C VAL A 429 15.85 41.53 -29.11
N VAL A 430 16.68 40.51 -29.15
CA VAL A 430 16.44 39.24 -29.87
C VAL A 430 16.05 38.10 -28.97
N ALA A 431 16.52 38.08 -27.72
CA ALA A 431 16.14 37.10 -26.74
C ALA A 431 16.31 37.65 -25.31
N ILE A 432 15.75 36.94 -24.34
CA ILE A 432 15.86 37.30 -22.92
C ILE A 432 16.38 36.06 -22.16
N ASP A 433 17.54 36.24 -21.49
CA ASP A 433 18.14 35.26 -20.62
C ASP A 433 18.08 35.76 -19.15
N GLY A 434 17.03 35.40 -18.45
CA GLY A 434 16.75 35.82 -17.08
C GLY A 434 16.57 37.33 -16.95
N VAL A 435 17.59 38.05 -16.47
CA VAL A 435 17.61 39.53 -16.32
C VAL A 435 18.51 40.19 -17.35
N THR A 436 19.10 39.46 -18.27
CA THR A 436 19.99 39.98 -19.33
C THR A 436 19.26 39.90 -20.66
N LEU A 437 19.28 40.98 -21.42
CA LEU A 437 18.74 41.04 -22.77
C LEU A 437 19.83 40.62 -23.76
N GLU A 438 19.54 39.65 -24.63
CA GLU A 438 20.36 39.41 -25.80
C GLU A 438 19.97 40.44 -26.87
N VAL A 439 20.96 41.18 -27.35
CA VAL A 439 20.73 42.32 -28.24
C VAL A 439 21.61 42.21 -29.48
N GLU A 440 21.10 42.73 -30.60
CA GLU A 440 21.80 42.89 -31.86
C GLU A 440 21.78 44.31 -32.34
N PRO A 441 22.81 44.80 -33.08
CA PRO A 441 22.75 46.12 -33.73
C PRO A 441 21.63 46.10 -34.80
N GLU A 442 21.02 47.26 -35.02
CA GLU A 442 19.94 47.43 -36.01
C GLU A 442 20.42 47.05 -37.44
N GLU A 443 21.66 47.43 -37.80
CA GLU A 443 22.28 47.05 -39.05
C GLU A 443 23.49 46.15 -38.80
N GLY A 444 23.56 45.03 -39.53
CA GLY A 444 24.70 44.08 -39.44
C GLY A 444 24.56 42.99 -38.41
N GLY A 445 23.38 42.75 -37.91
CA GLY A 445 23.10 41.63 -37.01
C GLY A 445 23.49 40.27 -37.60
N ALA A 446 23.95 39.36 -36.76
CA ALA A 446 24.28 37.98 -37.18
C ALA A 446 22.99 37.26 -37.63
N LYS A 447 23.00 36.69 -38.83
CA LYS A 447 21.85 35.92 -39.32
C LYS A 447 21.65 34.69 -38.43
N ASP A 448 20.48 34.62 -37.78
CA ASP A 448 20.15 33.47 -36.91
C ASP A 448 20.10 32.17 -37.74
N TYR A 449 21.05 31.29 -37.47
CA TYR A 449 21.15 29.99 -38.14
C TYR A 449 19.89 29.14 -37.91
N ARG A 450 19.14 29.40 -36.86
CA ARG A 450 17.86 28.70 -36.58
C ARG A 450 16.75 29.16 -37.48
N GLU A 451 16.68 30.44 -37.83
CA GLU A 451 15.70 30.96 -38.79
C GLU A 451 15.99 30.46 -40.21
N MET A 452 17.28 30.39 -40.61
CA MET A 452 17.67 29.79 -41.89
C MET A 452 17.27 28.33 -42.02
N ARG A 453 17.34 27.58 -40.91
CA ARG A 453 16.91 26.17 -40.90
C ARG A 453 15.39 26.04 -40.98
N LYS A 454 14.62 26.95 -40.36
CA LYS A 454 13.16 26.98 -40.43
C LYS A 454 12.66 27.36 -41.82
N LYS A 455 13.32 28.32 -42.51
CA LYS A 455 13.04 28.68 -43.89
C LYS A 455 13.41 27.58 -44.88
N ARG A 456 14.48 26.82 -44.64
CA ARG A 456 14.86 25.68 -45.49
C ARG A 456 13.88 24.49 -45.32
N GLY A 457 13.30 24.30 -44.13
CA GLY A 457 12.28 23.25 -43.89
C GLY A 457 10.88 23.62 -44.39
N ALA A 458 10.60 24.90 -44.64
CA ALA A 458 9.31 25.36 -45.15
C ALA A 458 9.26 25.55 -46.70
N GLY A 459 10.44 25.39 -47.37
CA GLY A 459 10.55 25.57 -48.82
C GLY A 459 10.63 24.30 -49.65
N ASP A 460 10.55 23.14 -49.02
CA ASP A 460 10.68 21.85 -49.72
C ASP A 460 9.40 20.98 -49.57
N GLN A 461 8.24 21.60 -49.79
CA GLN A 461 7.02 20.86 -50.14
C GLN A 461 6.86 20.96 -51.65
N PRO A 462 6.89 19.84 -52.39
CA PRO A 462 6.58 19.84 -53.81
C PRO A 462 5.11 20.22 -54.02
N ASP A 463 4.88 21.13 -54.96
CA ASP A 463 3.56 21.54 -55.42
C ASP A 463 2.85 20.32 -56.01
N PRO A 464 1.62 19.95 -55.57
CA PRO A 464 0.95 18.73 -56.04
C PRO A 464 0.39 18.83 -57.47
N ASP A 465 0.58 19.94 -58.21
CA ASP A 465 -0.07 20.17 -59.51
C ASP A 465 0.92 20.32 -60.69
N VAL A 466 2.11 19.72 -60.66
CA VAL A 466 2.99 19.60 -61.81
C VAL A 466 2.99 18.16 -62.31
N GLU A 467 2.06 17.88 -63.21
CA GLU A 467 2.02 16.71 -64.06
C GLU A 467 3.22 16.76 -65.02
N THR A 468 4.26 15.99 -64.78
CA THR A 468 5.43 15.88 -65.66
C THR A 468 5.26 14.64 -66.47
N ASP A 469 4.87 14.83 -67.75
CA ASP A 469 5.05 13.88 -68.82
C ASP A 469 6.51 13.41 -68.91
N LEU A 470 6.79 12.21 -68.52
CA LEU A 470 8.04 11.51 -68.82
C LEU A 470 7.70 10.28 -69.67
N GLU A 471 8.06 10.37 -70.95
CA GLU A 471 8.14 9.25 -71.87
C GLU A 471 9.05 8.12 -71.31
N PRO A 472 8.70 6.86 -71.56
CA PRO A 472 9.50 5.73 -71.10
C PRO A 472 10.77 5.55 -71.99
N VAL A 473 11.92 5.69 -71.41
CA VAL A 473 13.21 5.32 -72.06
C VAL A 473 13.38 3.80 -71.96
N ASN A 474 13.51 3.18 -73.13
CA ASN A 474 13.80 1.78 -73.35
C ASN A 474 15.19 1.38 -72.88
N PRO A 475 15.38 0.27 -72.18
CA PRO A 475 16.70 -0.21 -71.77
C PRO A 475 17.26 -1.18 -72.85
N VAL A 476 18.00 -0.69 -73.81
CA VAL A 476 18.90 -1.51 -74.62
C VAL A 476 20.25 -0.77 -74.77
N ASP A 477 21.33 -1.51 -74.55
CA ASP A 477 22.74 -1.16 -74.73
C ASP A 477 23.54 -0.64 -73.52
N ALA A 478 24.08 -1.63 -72.80
CA ALA A 478 25.37 -1.55 -72.15
C ALA A 478 25.98 -2.96 -72.02
N GLN A 479 26.48 -3.47 -73.15
CA GLN A 479 27.56 -4.45 -73.17
C GLN A 479 28.71 -3.84 -74.01
N SER A 480 29.76 -3.45 -73.35
CA SER A 480 31.19 -3.59 -73.76
C SER A 480 32.08 -3.03 -72.66
#